data_49a0c65eec18e1adff41134f453a62ef
#
_entry.id   49a0c65eec18e1adff41134f453a62ef
#
_cell.length_a   1.000
_cell.length_b   1.000
_cell.length_c   1.000
_cell.angle_alpha   90.00
_cell.angle_beta   90.00
_cell.angle_gamma   90.00
#
_symmetry.space_group_name_H-M   'P 1'
#
loop_
_entity.id
_entity.type
_entity.pdbx_description
1 polymer ?
#
loop_
_entity_poly.entity_id
_entity_poly.type
_entity_poly.pdbx_seq_one_letter_code
_entity_poly.pdbx_strand_id
1 'polypeptide(L)'
;VIGYGLVTGLNRTGDNQMTTYTVQSVSNMLKRFGLTIPSRNPRMRNVAAVMVTATIPTYVKEGSKVDVTVSSIGDATSLQGGVLLMTPVSTADGSIIGMAQGPLSVGGYNFEALGSKVMRNFVTTGRVPNGLVLTEDINREYVSNNQIRISLRDPDFSTVNEVATSINGEIAELNN
;
A
#
# COMPACT_ATOMS: atom_id res chain seq x y z
N VAL A 1 -0.44 1.09 7.11
CA VAL A 1 0.05 -0.28 6.94
C VAL A 1 1.15 -0.31 5.89
N ILE A 2 2.03 -1.30 5.97
CA ILE A 2 3.23 -1.38 5.17
C ILE A 2 3.47 -2.82 4.70
N GLY A 3 4.04 -2.98 3.50
CA GLY A 3 4.47 -4.25 2.95
C GLY A 3 5.74 -4.11 2.14
N TYR A 4 6.45 -5.22 1.94
CA TYR A 4 7.59 -5.32 1.05
C TYR A 4 7.24 -6.28 -0.09
N GLY A 5 7.39 -5.83 -1.33
CA GLY A 5 6.98 -6.59 -2.50
C GLY A 5 7.91 -6.46 -3.70
N LEU A 6 7.48 -7.10 -4.78
CA LEU A 6 8.15 -7.06 -6.07
C LEU A 6 7.17 -6.57 -7.15
N VAL A 7 7.66 -5.71 -8.02
CA VAL A 7 6.99 -5.30 -9.24
C VAL A 7 7.69 -5.97 -10.42
N THR A 8 6.93 -6.58 -11.31
CA THR A 8 7.41 -7.27 -12.51
C THR A 8 6.83 -6.66 -13.77
N GLY A 9 7.35 -7.04 -14.94
CA GLY A 9 6.86 -6.54 -16.23
C GLY A 9 7.47 -5.19 -16.64
N LEU A 10 8.51 -4.75 -15.95
CA LEU A 10 9.21 -3.51 -16.27
C LEU A 10 10.07 -3.67 -17.53
N ASN A 11 9.96 -2.73 -18.46
CA ASN A 11 10.72 -2.76 -19.70
C ASN A 11 12.14 -2.21 -19.51
N ARG A 12 13.01 -3.01 -18.87
CA ARG A 12 14.40 -2.68 -18.54
C ARG A 12 14.55 -1.45 -17.61
N THR A 13 13.50 -1.03 -16.95
CA THR A 13 13.49 0.12 -16.02
C THR A 13 13.50 -0.32 -14.55
N GLY A 14 13.49 -1.62 -14.29
CA GLY A 14 13.62 -2.19 -12.94
C GLY A 14 15.02 -2.05 -12.37
N ASP A 15 15.27 -2.73 -11.27
CA ASP A 15 16.54 -2.65 -10.55
C ASP A 15 17.71 -3.12 -11.43
N ASN A 16 18.71 -2.26 -11.58
CA ASN A 16 19.84 -2.50 -12.48
C ASN A 16 20.98 -3.28 -11.79
N GLN A 17 21.31 -2.90 -10.57
CA GLN A 17 22.15 -3.67 -9.68
C GLN A 17 21.21 -4.38 -8.72
N MET A 18 21.11 -5.69 -8.89
CA MET A 18 20.33 -6.48 -7.96
C MET A 18 20.89 -6.30 -6.57
N THR A 19 20.26 -5.44 -5.81
CA THR A 19 20.48 -5.41 -4.38
C THR A 19 20.27 -6.83 -3.87
N THR A 20 21.08 -7.30 -2.98
CA THR A 20 21.09 -8.68 -2.48
C THR A 20 19.68 -9.16 -2.09
N TYR A 21 18.81 -8.24 -1.63
CA TYR A 21 17.44 -8.56 -1.23
C TYR A 21 16.51 -8.82 -2.43
N THR A 22 16.69 -8.16 -3.57
CA THR A 22 15.86 -8.39 -4.76
C THR A 22 16.14 -9.78 -5.32
N VAL A 23 17.41 -10.16 -5.44
CA VAL A 23 17.83 -11.53 -5.83
C VAL A 23 17.25 -12.57 -4.89
N GLN A 24 17.40 -12.34 -3.59
CA GLN A 24 16.95 -13.28 -2.57
C GLN A 24 15.42 -13.42 -2.57
N SER A 25 14.68 -12.31 -2.73
CA SER A 25 13.22 -12.31 -2.79
C SER A 25 12.70 -13.05 -4.02
N VAL A 26 13.28 -12.79 -5.21
CA VAL A 26 12.95 -13.49 -6.44
C VAL A 26 13.30 -14.97 -6.33
N SER A 27 14.48 -15.30 -5.79
CA SER A 27 14.90 -16.68 -5.58
C SER A 27 13.96 -17.44 -4.63
N ASN A 28 13.55 -16.80 -3.52
CA ASN A 28 12.62 -17.40 -2.57
C ASN A 28 11.23 -17.60 -3.19
N MET A 29 10.75 -16.63 -3.99
CA MET A 29 9.50 -16.77 -4.72
C MET A 29 9.54 -17.95 -5.70
N LEU A 30 10.59 -18.06 -6.50
CA LEU A 30 10.73 -19.11 -7.49
C LEU A 30 10.91 -20.51 -6.85
N LYS A 31 11.56 -20.57 -5.70
CA LYS A 31 11.64 -21.82 -4.90
C LYS A 31 10.25 -22.31 -4.48
N ARG A 32 9.32 -21.42 -4.16
CA ARG A 32 7.92 -21.81 -3.83
C ARG A 32 7.21 -22.43 -5.03
N PHE A 33 7.62 -22.10 -6.26
CA PHE A 33 7.12 -22.72 -7.49
C PHE A 33 7.97 -23.93 -7.94
N GLY A 34 8.90 -24.43 -7.10
CA GLY A 34 9.74 -25.58 -7.40
C GLY A 34 10.93 -25.28 -8.32
N LEU A 35 11.19 -24.00 -8.61
CA LEU A 35 12.28 -23.55 -9.48
C LEU A 35 13.49 -23.13 -8.64
N THR A 36 14.64 -23.71 -8.91
CA THR A 36 15.92 -23.31 -8.28
C THR A 36 16.75 -22.54 -9.29
N ILE A 37 17.03 -21.26 -9.00
CA ILE A 37 17.96 -20.47 -9.83
C ILE A 37 19.38 -20.68 -9.30
N PRO A 38 20.34 -21.03 -10.15
CA PRO A 38 21.75 -21.01 -9.77
C PRO A 38 22.19 -19.57 -9.50
N SER A 39 22.92 -19.39 -8.41
CA SER A 39 23.32 -18.10 -7.80
C SER A 39 24.29 -17.22 -8.63
N ARG A 40 24.33 -17.33 -9.94
CA ARG A 40 25.18 -16.52 -10.80
C ARG A 40 24.37 -15.37 -11.40
N ASN A 41 24.39 -14.22 -10.73
CA ASN A 41 24.04 -12.86 -11.21
C ASN A 41 23.05 -12.80 -12.40
N PRO A 42 21.78 -13.15 -12.25
CA PRO A 42 20.81 -12.85 -13.30
C PRO A 42 20.55 -11.33 -13.29
N ARG A 43 20.89 -10.66 -14.38
CA ARG A 43 20.51 -9.26 -14.59
C ARG A 43 19.02 -9.19 -14.94
N MET A 44 18.17 -9.04 -13.94
CA MET A 44 16.71 -8.96 -14.14
C MET A 44 16.25 -7.51 -14.11
N ARG A 45 16.51 -6.74 -15.15
CA ARG A 45 16.06 -5.34 -15.28
C ARG A 45 14.54 -5.16 -15.38
N ASN A 46 13.79 -6.24 -15.39
CA ASN A 46 12.34 -6.24 -15.52
C ASN A 46 11.62 -6.39 -14.16
N VAL A 47 12.38 -6.38 -13.07
CA VAL A 47 11.86 -6.53 -11.71
C VAL A 47 12.40 -5.39 -10.85
N ALA A 48 11.58 -4.89 -9.92
CA ALA A 48 11.98 -3.91 -8.93
C ALA A 48 11.49 -4.32 -7.55
N ALA A 49 12.33 -4.11 -6.53
CA ALA A 49 11.93 -4.19 -5.14
C ALA A 49 11.17 -2.91 -4.74
N VAL A 50 10.05 -3.09 -4.08
CA VAL A 50 9.16 -2.00 -3.74
C VAL A 50 8.65 -2.06 -2.31
N MET A 51 8.40 -0.87 -1.75
CA MET A 51 7.61 -0.65 -0.56
C MET A 51 6.16 -0.43 -0.95
N VAL A 52 5.25 -1.10 -0.28
CA VAL A 52 3.80 -0.96 -0.44
C VAL A 52 3.25 -0.30 0.81
N THR A 53 2.52 0.78 0.66
CA THR A 53 1.89 1.50 1.77
C THR A 53 0.42 1.72 1.48
N ALA A 54 -0.42 1.64 2.52
CA ALA A 54 -1.83 1.99 2.43
C ALA A 54 -2.31 2.67 3.71
N THR A 55 -3.27 3.58 3.54
CA THR A 55 -4.04 4.14 4.65
C THR A 55 -5.38 3.44 4.69
N ILE A 56 -5.67 2.75 5.79
CA ILE A 56 -6.89 1.98 5.92
C ILE A 56 -7.89 2.80 6.73
N PRO A 57 -9.05 3.12 6.14
CA PRO A 57 -10.15 3.74 6.87
C PRO A 57 -10.66 2.81 7.99
N THR A 58 -11.11 3.40 9.09
CA THR A 58 -11.53 2.65 10.29
C THR A 58 -12.83 1.86 10.14
N TYR A 59 -13.60 2.14 9.09
CA TYR A 59 -14.91 1.52 8.82
C TYR A 59 -14.87 0.35 7.83
N VAL A 60 -13.69 0.00 7.30
CA VAL A 60 -13.57 -1.10 6.34
C VAL A 60 -13.53 -2.45 7.05
N LYS A 61 -14.16 -3.45 6.43
CA LYS A 61 -14.27 -4.81 6.90
C LYS A 61 -13.43 -5.77 6.06
N GLU A 62 -13.30 -7.00 6.52
CA GLU A 62 -12.75 -8.11 5.75
C GLU A 62 -13.37 -8.15 4.34
N GLY A 63 -12.55 -8.46 3.33
CA GLY A 63 -12.94 -8.45 1.92
C GLY A 63 -12.99 -7.07 1.26
N SER A 64 -12.89 -5.98 2.04
CA SER A 64 -12.83 -4.63 1.48
C SER A 64 -11.56 -4.42 0.66
N LYS A 65 -11.69 -3.62 -0.40
CA LYS A 65 -10.58 -3.26 -1.29
C LYS A 65 -10.13 -1.83 -1.01
N VAL A 66 -8.82 -1.65 -0.86
CA VAL A 66 -8.19 -0.35 -0.58
C VAL A 66 -7.09 -0.08 -1.59
N ASP A 67 -6.93 1.18 -1.96
CA ASP A 67 -5.83 1.60 -2.82
C ASP A 67 -4.49 1.52 -2.09
N VAL A 68 -3.45 1.12 -2.81
CA VAL A 68 -2.09 1.11 -2.28
C VAL A 68 -1.17 2.00 -3.08
N THR A 69 -0.21 2.59 -2.40
CA THR A 69 0.91 3.29 -3.00
C THR A 69 2.12 2.37 -3.01
N VAL A 70 2.79 2.31 -4.13
CA VAL A 70 3.96 1.46 -4.37
C VAL A 70 5.13 2.34 -4.74
N SER A 71 6.23 2.24 -4.01
CA SER A 71 7.44 3.05 -4.22
C SER A 71 8.65 2.15 -4.34
N SER A 72 9.52 2.42 -5.32
CA SER A 72 10.79 1.70 -5.47
C SER A 72 11.70 1.95 -4.28
N ILE A 73 12.34 0.89 -3.78
CA ILE A 73 13.38 0.96 -2.74
C ILE A 73 14.76 0.59 -3.29
N GLY A 74 14.82 0.13 -4.53
CA GLY A 74 16.05 -0.17 -5.24
C GLY A 74 16.48 1.00 -6.15
N ASP A 75 17.17 0.66 -7.23
CA ASP A 75 17.67 1.61 -8.24
C ASP A 75 16.82 1.62 -9.53
N ALA A 76 15.58 1.16 -9.45
CA ALA A 76 14.63 1.20 -10.56
C ALA A 76 14.41 2.63 -11.04
N THR A 77 14.49 2.82 -12.35
CA THR A 77 14.33 4.14 -12.99
C THR A 77 12.88 4.48 -13.30
N SER A 78 12.01 3.47 -13.42
CA SER A 78 10.57 3.63 -13.60
C SER A 78 9.81 2.36 -13.22
N LEU A 79 8.63 2.52 -12.63
CA LEU A 79 7.68 1.44 -12.34
C LEU A 79 6.54 1.38 -13.36
N GLN A 80 6.60 2.18 -14.44
CA GLN A 80 5.55 2.26 -15.44
C GLN A 80 5.34 0.93 -16.18
N GLY A 81 4.09 0.52 -16.32
CA GLY A 81 3.71 -0.73 -16.96
C GLY A 81 3.93 -1.98 -16.09
N GLY A 82 4.44 -1.79 -14.87
CA GLY A 82 4.68 -2.88 -13.94
C GLY A 82 3.41 -3.41 -13.27
N VAL A 83 3.53 -4.63 -12.76
CA VAL A 83 2.48 -5.30 -11.97
C VAL A 83 3.07 -5.68 -10.61
N LEU A 84 2.40 -5.27 -9.54
CA LEU A 84 2.74 -5.69 -8.18
C LEU A 84 2.35 -7.14 -7.99
N LEU A 85 3.31 -7.97 -7.63
CA LEU A 85 3.06 -9.36 -7.24
C LEU A 85 2.39 -9.41 -5.86
N MET A 86 1.70 -10.51 -5.58
CA MET A 86 1.03 -10.74 -4.30
C MET A 86 1.99 -10.45 -3.14
N THR A 87 1.65 -9.45 -2.36
CA THR A 87 2.48 -8.87 -1.30
C THR A 87 1.67 -8.80 -0.02
N PRO A 88 2.10 -9.44 1.07
CA PRO A 88 1.47 -9.28 2.37
C PRO A 88 1.71 -7.86 2.89
N VAL A 89 0.66 -7.28 3.48
CA VAL A 89 0.71 -5.96 4.10
C VAL A 89 0.39 -6.10 5.57
N SER A 90 1.22 -5.50 6.41
CA SER A 90 1.14 -5.61 7.87
C SER A 90 0.99 -4.26 8.55
N THR A 91 0.48 -4.30 9.76
CA THR A 91 0.46 -3.21 10.72
C THR A 91 1.83 -3.05 11.40
N ALA A 92 1.98 -2.03 12.23
CA ALA A 92 3.24 -1.75 12.94
C ALA A 92 3.63 -2.83 13.96
N ASP A 93 2.66 -3.60 14.44
CA ASP A 93 2.86 -4.75 15.34
C ASP A 93 3.26 -6.04 14.62
N GLY A 94 3.30 -6.02 13.27
CA GLY A 94 3.69 -7.15 12.43
C GLY A 94 2.54 -8.06 12.00
N SER A 95 1.31 -7.81 12.43
CA SER A 95 0.14 -8.59 12.03
C SER A 95 -0.18 -8.35 10.56
N ILE A 96 -0.31 -9.42 9.78
CA ILE A 96 -0.68 -9.34 8.35
C ILE A 96 -2.20 -9.14 8.29
N ILE A 97 -2.62 -8.04 7.71
CA ILE A 97 -4.04 -7.65 7.62
C ILE A 97 -4.62 -7.76 6.21
N GLY A 98 -3.79 -8.05 5.23
CA GLY A 98 -4.26 -8.19 3.85
C GLY A 98 -3.16 -8.48 2.85
N MET A 99 -3.60 -8.70 1.61
CA MET A 99 -2.74 -8.99 0.46
C MET A 99 -2.93 -7.94 -0.61
N ALA A 100 -1.82 -7.34 -1.06
CA ALA A 100 -1.80 -6.34 -2.13
C ALA A 100 -1.28 -6.94 -3.43
N GLN A 101 -1.97 -6.67 -4.56
CA GLN A 101 -1.54 -7.06 -5.91
C GLN A 101 -2.25 -6.24 -6.97
N GLY A 102 -1.66 -6.15 -8.15
CA GLY A 102 -2.33 -5.55 -9.30
C GLY A 102 -1.44 -4.68 -10.18
N PRO A 103 -1.97 -4.19 -11.30
CA PRO A 103 -1.26 -3.31 -12.20
C PRO A 103 -1.02 -1.94 -11.57
N LEU A 104 0.17 -1.38 -11.80
CA LEU A 104 0.52 -0.06 -11.32
C LEU A 104 0.02 1.02 -12.28
N SER A 105 -0.67 2.01 -11.72
CA SER A 105 -0.93 3.29 -12.35
C SER A 105 0.14 4.27 -11.89
N VAL A 106 1.04 4.66 -12.79
CA VAL A 106 2.12 5.61 -12.51
C VAL A 106 1.74 6.94 -13.14
N GLY A 107 1.62 7.98 -12.31
CA GLY A 107 1.37 9.34 -12.79
C GLY A 107 2.68 9.98 -13.26
N GLY A 108 2.73 10.34 -14.53
CA GLY A 108 3.88 11.01 -15.13
C GLY A 108 4.43 10.29 -16.37
N TYR A 109 5.31 10.97 -17.07
CA TYR A 109 6.03 10.41 -18.22
C TYR A 109 7.50 10.80 -18.16
N ASN A 110 8.32 9.89 -18.62
CA ASN A 110 9.74 10.12 -18.86
C ASN A 110 9.96 10.04 -20.36
N PHE A 111 10.26 11.16 -20.99
CA PHE A 111 10.53 11.22 -22.43
C PHE A 111 12.00 11.60 -22.63
N GLU A 112 12.74 10.73 -23.26
CA GLU A 112 14.14 10.95 -23.63
C GLU A 112 14.26 10.95 -25.14
N ALA A 113 14.46 12.11 -25.73
CA ALA A 113 14.68 12.28 -27.17
C ALA A 113 15.83 13.25 -27.38
N LEU A 114 16.76 12.88 -28.29
CA LEU A 114 17.85 13.74 -28.81
C LEU A 114 18.67 14.45 -27.75
N GLY A 115 19.01 13.75 -26.63
CA GLY A 115 19.86 14.31 -25.58
C GLY A 115 19.16 15.24 -24.60
N SER A 116 17.86 15.47 -24.76
CA SER A 116 17.04 16.20 -23.78
C SER A 116 16.18 15.24 -22.97
N LYS A 117 16.37 15.24 -21.66
CA LYS A 117 15.58 14.46 -20.70
C LYS A 117 14.51 15.35 -20.11
N VAL A 118 13.26 15.14 -20.50
CA VAL A 118 12.10 15.80 -19.89
C VAL A 118 11.44 14.80 -18.94
N MET A 119 11.63 15.00 -17.65
CA MET A 119 10.99 14.21 -16.60
C MET A 119 9.90 15.05 -15.94
N ARG A 120 8.68 14.57 -15.96
CA ARG A 120 7.56 15.18 -15.25
C ARG A 120 6.94 14.15 -14.32
N ASN A 121 6.99 14.45 -13.03
CA ASN A 121 6.60 13.59 -11.90
C ASN A 121 7.51 12.36 -11.66
N PHE A 122 7.42 11.82 -10.46
CA PHE A 122 8.22 10.67 -10.04
C PHE A 122 7.63 9.38 -10.62
N VAL A 123 8.31 8.81 -11.60
CA VAL A 123 7.92 7.53 -12.22
C VAL A 123 8.33 6.30 -11.42
N THR A 124 9.00 6.51 -10.28
CA THR A 124 9.42 5.46 -9.33
C THR A 124 8.39 5.22 -8.23
N THR A 125 7.27 5.95 -8.28
CA THR A 125 6.12 5.74 -7.39
C THR A 125 4.86 5.60 -8.23
N GLY A 126 4.02 4.64 -7.87
CA GLY A 126 2.75 4.37 -8.54
C GLY A 126 1.66 4.01 -7.54
N ARG A 127 0.45 3.91 -8.04
CA ARG A 127 -0.73 3.50 -7.26
C ARG A 127 -1.32 2.23 -7.87
N VAL A 128 -1.79 1.31 -7.05
CA VAL A 128 -2.61 0.18 -7.46
C VAL A 128 -4.01 0.42 -6.91
N PRO A 129 -4.95 0.87 -7.76
CA PRO A 129 -6.33 1.09 -7.36
C PRO A 129 -6.97 -0.22 -6.89
N ASN A 130 -7.64 -0.20 -5.74
CA ASN A 130 -8.26 -1.38 -5.15
C ASN A 130 -7.31 -2.58 -5.02
N GLY A 131 -6.01 -2.32 -4.88
CA GLY A 131 -4.97 -3.34 -4.93
C GLY A 131 -4.83 -4.17 -3.66
N LEU A 132 -5.18 -3.63 -2.50
CA LEU A 132 -5.15 -4.33 -1.22
C LEU A 132 -6.52 -4.92 -0.91
N VAL A 133 -6.56 -6.21 -0.67
CA VAL A 133 -7.75 -6.92 -0.14
C VAL A 133 -7.48 -7.23 1.32
N LEU A 134 -8.35 -6.78 2.21
CA LEU A 134 -8.26 -7.07 3.64
C LEU A 134 -8.67 -8.51 3.92
N THR A 135 -7.89 -9.21 4.74
CA THR A 135 -8.14 -10.60 5.15
C THR A 135 -8.61 -10.71 6.59
N GLU A 136 -8.57 -9.61 7.32
CA GLU A 136 -9.01 -9.53 8.71
C GLU A 136 -9.79 -8.24 8.94
N ASP A 137 -10.80 -8.30 9.80
CA ASP A 137 -11.49 -7.11 10.29
C ASP A 137 -10.54 -6.30 11.17
N ILE A 138 -10.46 -5.00 10.90
CA ILE A 138 -9.82 -4.07 11.83
C ILE A 138 -10.81 -3.82 12.95
N ASN A 139 -10.84 -4.77 13.90
CA ASN A 139 -11.77 -4.72 15.02
C ASN A 139 -11.34 -3.62 15.99
N ARG A 140 -11.90 -2.43 15.82
CA ARG A 140 -11.87 -1.40 16.87
C ARG A 140 -13.21 -1.44 17.56
N GLU A 141 -13.20 -1.80 18.82
CA GLU A 141 -14.37 -1.62 19.66
C GLU A 141 -14.70 -0.12 19.75
N TYR A 142 -15.71 0.31 18.98
CA TYR A 142 -16.20 1.68 19.04
C TYR A 142 -17.01 1.94 20.31
N VAL A 143 -17.48 0.88 20.95
CA VAL A 143 -18.21 0.91 22.19
C VAL A 143 -17.37 0.26 23.27
N SER A 144 -16.88 1.03 24.22
CA SER A 144 -16.17 0.52 25.40
C SER A 144 -16.94 0.94 26.64
N ASN A 145 -17.22 -0.02 27.55
CA ASN A 145 -17.99 0.23 28.75
C ASN A 145 -19.37 0.89 28.50
N ASN A 146 -20.04 0.47 27.43
CA ASN A 146 -21.34 1.04 27.00
C ASN A 146 -21.27 2.54 26.63
N GLN A 147 -20.10 3.03 26.25
CA GLN A 147 -19.85 4.41 25.85
C GLN A 147 -19.21 4.49 24.47
N ILE A 148 -19.66 5.45 23.68
CA ILE A 148 -19.05 5.84 22.41
C ILE A 148 -18.29 7.15 22.63
N ARG A 149 -17.01 7.17 22.28
CA ARG A 149 -16.18 8.38 22.33
C ARG A 149 -16.03 8.99 20.95
N ILE A 150 -16.53 10.21 20.79
CA ILE A 150 -16.38 11.00 19.56
C ILE A 150 -15.32 12.07 19.84
N SER A 151 -14.34 12.21 18.95
CA SER A 151 -13.31 13.24 19.04
C SER A 151 -13.40 14.15 17.83
N LEU A 152 -13.39 15.45 18.04
CA LEU A 152 -13.28 16.42 16.96
C LEU A 152 -11.87 16.40 16.38
N ARG A 153 -11.75 16.60 15.07
CA ARG A 153 -10.47 16.72 14.38
C ARG A 153 -9.72 17.98 14.80
N ASP A 154 -10.44 19.09 14.91
CA ASP A 154 -9.96 20.37 15.41
C ASP A 154 -10.67 20.63 16.75
N PRO A 155 -9.93 20.54 17.90
CA PRO A 155 -10.55 20.64 19.22
C PRO A 155 -11.08 22.06 19.48
N ASP A 156 -12.38 22.18 19.71
CA ASP A 156 -13.05 23.41 20.10
C ASP A 156 -14.12 23.10 21.14
N PHE A 157 -14.08 23.80 22.28
CA PHE A 157 -14.96 23.54 23.42
C PHE A 157 -16.43 23.89 23.13
N SER A 158 -16.70 24.96 22.36
CA SER A 158 -18.06 25.33 22.00
C SER A 158 -18.70 24.28 21.12
N THR A 159 -18.01 23.85 20.07
CA THR A 159 -18.46 22.81 19.13
C THR A 159 -18.68 21.46 19.83
N VAL A 160 -17.78 21.07 20.74
CA VAL A 160 -17.94 19.82 21.53
C VAL A 160 -19.23 19.87 22.37
N ASN A 161 -19.48 21.00 23.02
CA ASN A 161 -20.66 21.15 23.87
C ASN A 161 -21.97 21.16 23.05
N GLU A 162 -22.00 21.84 21.90
CA GLU A 162 -23.13 21.83 20.97
C GLU A 162 -23.42 20.41 20.43
N VAL A 163 -22.40 19.69 20.00
CA VAL A 163 -22.53 18.30 19.51
C VAL A 163 -23.05 17.39 20.62
N ALA A 164 -22.49 17.49 21.83
CA ALA A 164 -22.92 16.68 22.98
C ALA A 164 -24.37 16.97 23.33
N THR A 165 -24.77 18.23 23.35
CA THR A 165 -26.14 18.65 23.66
C THR A 165 -27.14 18.14 22.61
N SER A 166 -26.81 18.28 21.32
CA SER A 166 -27.65 17.80 20.23
C SER A 166 -27.83 16.27 20.26
N ILE A 167 -26.75 15.53 20.44
CA ILE A 167 -26.81 14.06 20.48
C ILE A 167 -27.63 13.58 21.70
N ASN A 168 -27.39 14.15 22.88
CA ASN A 168 -28.11 13.76 24.08
C ASN A 168 -29.60 14.15 24.02
N GLY A 169 -29.93 15.26 23.34
CA GLY A 169 -31.32 15.67 23.07
C GLY A 169 -32.07 14.65 22.21
N GLU A 170 -31.49 14.26 21.07
CA GLU A 170 -32.06 13.25 20.16
C GLU A 170 -32.22 11.86 20.85
N ILE A 171 -31.22 11.43 21.63
CA ILE A 171 -31.31 10.18 22.37
C ILE A 171 -32.44 10.23 23.41
N ALA A 172 -32.63 11.34 24.08
CA ALA A 172 -33.70 11.51 25.06
C ALA A 172 -35.09 11.43 24.41
N GLU A 173 -35.25 11.98 23.19
CA GLU A 173 -36.49 11.90 22.42
C GLU A 173 -36.81 10.48 21.93
N LEU A 174 -35.80 9.69 21.59
CA LEU A 174 -35.96 8.29 21.15
C LEU A 174 -36.34 7.33 22.30
N ASN A 175 -36.08 7.69 23.54
CA ASN A 175 -36.37 6.88 24.73
C ASN A 175 -37.72 7.20 25.39
N ASN A 176 -38.48 8.16 24.86
CA ASN A 176 -39.86 8.49 25.27
C ASN A 176 -40.88 8.00 24.25
#